data_2f76d738de0e72230f28d4023e32b339
#
_entry.id   2f76d738de0e72230f28d4023e32b339
#
_cell.length_a   1.000
_cell.length_b   1.000
_cell.length_c   1.000
_cell.angle_alpha   90.00
_cell.angle_beta   90.00
_cell.angle_gamma   90.00
#
_symmetry.space_group_name_H-M   'P 1'
#
loop_
_entity.id
_entity.type
_entity.pdbx_description
1 polymer ?
#
loop_
_entity_poly.entity_id
_entity_poly.type
_entity_poly.pdbx_seq_one_letter_code
_entity_poly.pdbx_strand_id
1 'polypeptide(L)'
;MKVRAAVLRQIGLPAPYAQSRPLSIEEVDLADPGPGELRVKIRAAGLCHSDLSAINGDRPWPVPIVPGHEAAAEVVEVGSAVLDVKVGDHVVLVFRPSCGACPDCSVGRPALCGPGGESNAAGGLLGGYRRLSLVGGGTLHHHMGCAAFAEYATVSRRSVVPIDRDLPWTQAALFGCAVLTGAGAVFNTARIEAGAKTAVVGLGGVGFSSLMAAIAAGARDVIAIDVLPAKLERALQLGATQVFDARDPEVLAQVKAATGGGVDYAFEMAGAVPALELAYRITRRGGTTVSAGLPNPAAIWPLQAVSMIAEERTIKGSYIGSCVPSRDVPRFVAMFRAGRLPVDQLLSETIRLDEINPALDRLARGESVRQVIVMD
;
A
#
# COMPACT_ATOMS: atom_id res chain seq x y z
N MET A 1 14.03 25.42 -2.21
CA MET A 1 13.04 26.03 -1.28
C MET A 1 13.06 25.29 0.03
N LYS A 2 12.56 25.92 1.13
CA LYS A 2 12.37 25.27 2.41
C LYS A 2 10.93 24.74 2.52
N VAL A 3 10.78 23.55 3.11
CA VAL A 3 9.49 22.88 3.27
C VAL A 3 9.41 22.18 4.64
N ARG A 4 8.22 22.11 5.23
CA ARG A 4 7.99 21.34 6.46
C ARG A 4 7.81 19.87 6.11
N ALA A 5 8.50 19.00 6.86
CA ALA A 5 8.45 17.56 6.65
C ALA A 5 8.54 16.80 7.99
N ALA A 6 7.94 15.62 8.05
CA ALA A 6 8.20 14.67 9.13
C ALA A 6 9.49 13.91 8.82
N VAL A 7 10.48 14.00 9.70
CA VAL A 7 11.80 13.39 9.52
C VAL A 7 12.00 12.27 10.53
N LEU A 8 12.32 11.08 10.05
CA LEU A 8 12.78 9.94 10.85
C LEU A 8 14.30 9.98 10.94
N ARG A 9 14.84 10.30 12.12
CA ARG A 9 16.28 10.37 12.37
C ARG A 9 16.85 9.10 12.94
N GLN A 10 16.05 8.36 13.69
CA GLN A 10 16.42 7.12 14.37
C GLN A 10 15.30 6.10 14.25
N ILE A 11 15.67 4.87 13.87
CA ILE A 11 14.77 3.73 13.79
C ILE A 11 14.67 3.03 15.16
N GLY A 12 13.51 2.43 15.45
CA GLY A 12 13.33 1.53 16.60
C GLY A 12 13.04 2.24 17.91
N LEU A 13 12.64 3.50 17.91
CA LEU A 13 12.11 4.12 19.13
C LEU A 13 10.82 3.38 19.56
N PRO A 14 10.64 3.13 20.89
CA PRO A 14 9.54 2.31 21.38
C PRO A 14 8.19 3.03 21.31
N ALA A 15 7.11 2.27 21.18
CA ALA A 15 5.76 2.76 21.45
C ALA A 15 5.60 3.03 22.99
N PRO A 16 4.70 3.96 23.39
CA PRO A 16 3.80 4.74 22.54
C PRO A 16 4.53 5.86 21.76
N TYR A 17 4.26 5.94 20.48
CA TYR A 17 4.92 6.90 19.57
C TYR A 17 4.53 8.35 19.86
N ALA A 18 3.38 8.59 20.47
CA ALA A 18 3.00 9.91 20.99
C ALA A 18 4.01 10.45 22.01
N GLN A 19 4.70 9.55 22.74
CA GLN A 19 5.71 9.90 23.75
C GLN A 19 7.14 9.87 23.17
N SER A 20 7.52 8.80 22.50
CA SER A 20 8.87 8.63 21.93
C SER A 20 9.15 9.53 20.71
N ARG A 21 8.10 9.99 20.03
CA ARG A 21 8.12 10.94 18.92
C ARG A 21 9.19 10.61 17.85
N PRO A 22 9.13 9.43 17.22
CA PRO A 22 10.13 9.02 16.22
C PRO A 22 10.20 9.96 15.02
N LEU A 23 9.09 10.64 14.70
CA LEU A 23 9.02 11.63 13.63
C LEU A 23 9.05 13.04 14.21
N SER A 24 10.09 13.81 13.88
CA SER A 24 10.16 15.24 14.15
C SER A 24 9.67 16.04 12.95
N ILE A 25 8.84 17.06 13.22
CA ILE A 25 8.40 17.98 12.17
C ILE A 25 9.45 19.08 12.05
N GLU A 26 10.12 19.12 10.92
CA GLU A 26 11.28 19.98 10.68
C GLU A 26 11.14 20.76 9.38
N GLU A 27 11.83 21.88 9.27
CA GLU A 27 12.10 22.53 8.01
C GLU A 27 13.29 21.83 7.32
N VAL A 28 13.13 21.47 6.06
CA VAL A 28 14.16 20.83 5.24
C VAL A 28 14.32 21.56 3.91
N ASP A 29 15.48 21.43 3.28
CA ASP A 29 15.72 22.01 1.97
C ASP A 29 15.27 21.06 0.87
N LEU A 30 14.44 21.55 -0.06
CA LEU A 30 13.97 20.85 -1.25
C LEU A 30 14.56 21.52 -2.50
N ALA A 31 15.42 20.79 -3.22
CA ALA A 31 16.04 21.24 -4.46
C ALA A 31 15.05 21.22 -5.63
N ASP A 32 15.37 21.97 -6.69
CA ASP A 32 14.58 22.03 -7.92
C ASP A 32 14.55 20.67 -8.62
N PRO A 33 13.45 20.35 -9.35
CA PRO A 33 13.33 19.09 -10.06
C PRO A 33 14.36 19.02 -11.22
N GLY A 34 14.96 17.85 -11.36
CA GLY A 34 15.78 17.53 -12.53
C GLY A 34 14.92 17.29 -13.78
N PRO A 35 15.55 17.05 -14.96
CA PRO A 35 14.84 16.99 -16.24
C PRO A 35 13.64 16.03 -16.26
N GLY A 36 13.75 14.84 -15.67
CA GLY A 36 12.67 13.81 -15.63
C GLY A 36 11.86 13.79 -14.33
N GLU A 37 11.88 14.87 -13.57
CA GLU A 37 11.27 14.97 -12.24
C GLU A 37 10.17 16.04 -12.21
N LEU A 38 9.37 16.01 -11.16
CA LEU A 38 8.30 16.96 -10.88
C LEU A 38 8.45 17.44 -9.44
N ARG A 39 8.16 18.73 -9.20
CA ARG A 39 7.81 19.19 -7.85
C ARG A 39 6.31 19.16 -7.70
N VAL A 40 5.84 18.56 -6.61
CA VAL A 40 4.43 18.44 -6.28
C VAL A 40 4.13 19.04 -4.92
N LYS A 41 2.99 19.71 -4.78
CA LYS A 41 2.41 20.09 -3.50
C LYS A 41 1.57 18.92 -3.01
N ILE A 42 1.97 18.30 -1.90
CA ILE A 42 1.19 17.22 -1.29
C ILE A 42 -0.11 17.80 -0.74
N ARG A 43 -1.22 17.21 -1.09
CA ARG A 43 -2.55 17.61 -0.62
C ARG A 43 -3.11 16.62 0.41
N ALA A 44 -2.81 15.33 0.22
CA ALA A 44 -3.22 14.28 1.13
C ALA A 44 -2.20 13.13 1.10
N ALA A 45 -1.87 12.55 2.25
CA ALA A 45 -0.97 11.41 2.36
C ALA A 45 -1.53 10.36 3.32
N GLY A 46 -1.66 9.11 2.86
CA GLY A 46 -2.12 7.98 3.66
C GLY A 46 -1.04 7.45 4.59
N LEU A 47 -1.40 7.16 5.84
CA LEU A 47 -0.52 6.49 6.80
C LEU A 47 -0.67 4.97 6.68
N CYS A 48 0.43 4.27 6.42
CA CYS A 48 0.45 2.85 6.10
C CYS A 48 1.32 2.05 7.08
N HIS A 49 1.03 0.75 7.24
CA HIS A 49 1.89 -0.16 8.00
C HIS A 49 3.31 -0.26 7.44
N SER A 50 3.53 0.03 6.16
CA SER A 50 4.88 0.09 5.58
C SER A 50 5.70 1.26 6.14
N ASP A 51 5.06 2.39 6.47
CA ASP A 51 5.71 3.51 7.16
C ASP A 51 6.03 3.13 8.62
N LEU A 52 5.08 2.47 9.30
CA LEU A 52 5.31 1.96 10.66
C LEU A 52 6.45 0.95 10.70
N SER A 53 6.55 0.04 9.71
CA SER A 53 7.63 -0.94 9.62
C SER A 53 9.01 -0.31 9.38
N ALA A 54 9.06 0.86 8.74
CA ALA A 54 10.29 1.64 8.62
C ALA A 54 10.66 2.30 9.95
N ILE A 55 9.68 2.77 10.70
CA ILE A 55 9.87 3.49 11.97
C ILE A 55 10.27 2.55 13.10
N ASN A 56 9.61 1.39 13.23
CA ASN A 56 9.89 0.41 14.29
C ASN A 56 11.10 -0.48 14.01
N GLY A 57 11.63 -0.48 12.78
CA GLY A 57 12.81 -1.25 12.39
C GLY A 57 12.52 -2.65 11.85
N ASP A 58 11.27 -3.06 11.69
CA ASP A 58 10.93 -4.34 11.06
C ASP A 58 11.45 -4.42 9.62
N ARG A 59 11.45 -3.29 8.91
CA ARG A 59 12.04 -3.12 7.58
C ARG A 59 12.83 -1.83 7.52
N PRO A 60 14.11 -1.84 7.93
CA PRO A 60 14.94 -0.65 8.08
C PRO A 60 15.21 0.03 6.73
N TRP A 61 15.26 1.34 6.75
CA TRP A 61 15.64 2.22 5.66
C TRP A 61 16.84 3.08 6.06
N PRO A 62 17.60 3.62 5.10
CA PRO A 62 18.64 4.59 5.42
C PRO A 62 18.05 5.84 6.06
N VAL A 63 18.61 6.26 7.19
CA VAL A 63 18.19 7.47 7.92
C VAL A 63 19.29 8.53 7.90
N PRO A 64 18.98 9.84 8.01
CA PRO A 64 17.63 10.42 8.17
C PRO A 64 16.82 10.33 6.87
N ILE A 65 15.49 10.16 7.01
CA ILE A 65 14.57 9.95 5.89
C ILE A 65 13.25 10.69 6.11
N VAL A 66 12.62 11.17 5.03
CA VAL A 66 11.23 11.63 5.05
C VAL A 66 10.35 10.46 4.61
N PRO A 67 9.48 9.91 5.51
CA PRO A 67 8.55 8.83 5.17
C PRO A 67 7.39 9.29 4.29
N GLY A 68 6.41 8.38 4.10
CA GLY A 68 5.21 8.61 3.29
C GLY A 68 5.39 8.15 1.84
N HIS A 69 4.48 7.28 1.38
CA HIS A 69 4.58 6.65 0.06
C HIS A 69 3.22 6.50 -0.64
N GLU A 70 2.14 6.94 0.00
CA GLU A 70 0.76 6.88 -0.48
C GLU A 70 0.19 8.30 -0.43
N ALA A 71 0.09 8.99 -1.58
CA ALA A 71 -0.33 10.39 -1.58
C ALA A 71 -1.02 10.82 -2.86
N ALA A 72 -1.78 11.91 -2.74
CA ALA A 72 -2.28 12.71 -3.84
C ALA A 72 -1.73 14.14 -3.75
N ALA A 73 -1.41 14.70 -4.90
CA ALA A 73 -0.68 15.97 -4.98
C ALA A 73 -1.06 16.76 -6.23
N GLU A 74 -0.76 18.05 -6.18
CA GLU A 74 -0.84 18.98 -7.31
C GLU A 74 0.58 19.23 -7.86
N VAL A 75 0.75 19.15 -9.16
CA VAL A 75 2.02 19.47 -9.83
C VAL A 75 2.22 20.98 -9.82
N VAL A 76 3.34 21.43 -9.26
CA VAL A 76 3.67 22.88 -9.18
C VAL A 76 4.88 23.26 -10.02
N GLU A 77 5.70 22.29 -10.40
CA GLU A 77 6.85 22.51 -11.28
C GLU A 77 7.18 21.22 -12.06
N VAL A 78 7.64 21.34 -13.28
CA VAL A 78 8.01 20.21 -14.15
C VAL A 78 9.42 20.37 -14.68
N GLY A 79 10.19 19.30 -14.69
CA GLY A 79 11.50 19.24 -15.29
C GLY A 79 11.43 19.25 -16.83
N SER A 80 12.49 19.69 -17.47
CA SER A 80 12.55 19.99 -18.92
C SER A 80 12.27 18.78 -19.85
N ALA A 81 12.43 17.55 -19.37
CA ALA A 81 12.15 16.33 -20.13
C ALA A 81 10.77 15.72 -19.83
N VAL A 82 9.94 16.38 -19.02
CA VAL A 82 8.55 15.95 -18.76
C VAL A 82 7.63 16.62 -19.78
N LEU A 83 6.99 15.81 -20.63
CA LEU A 83 6.19 16.32 -21.76
C LEU A 83 4.68 16.01 -21.63
N ASP A 84 4.29 15.13 -20.71
CA ASP A 84 2.97 14.56 -20.62
C ASP A 84 2.24 14.89 -19.30
N VAL A 85 2.83 15.74 -18.47
CA VAL A 85 2.27 16.30 -17.23
C VAL A 85 2.62 17.77 -17.16
N LYS A 86 1.72 18.61 -16.67
CA LYS A 86 1.89 20.06 -16.58
C LYS A 86 1.55 20.60 -15.21
N VAL A 87 1.99 21.81 -14.93
CA VAL A 87 1.62 22.54 -13.70
C VAL A 87 0.10 22.64 -13.56
N GLY A 88 -0.41 22.39 -12.37
CA GLY A 88 -1.82 22.34 -12.02
C GLY A 88 -2.50 20.99 -12.27
N ASP A 89 -1.79 20.00 -12.81
CA ASP A 89 -2.34 18.64 -12.88
C ASP A 89 -2.38 18.00 -11.50
N HIS A 90 -3.45 17.24 -11.26
CA HIS A 90 -3.59 16.42 -10.06
C HIS A 90 -3.01 15.03 -10.32
N VAL A 91 -2.28 14.50 -9.35
CA VAL A 91 -1.57 13.22 -9.49
C VAL A 91 -1.69 12.37 -8.23
N VAL A 92 -1.70 11.06 -8.44
CA VAL A 92 -1.46 10.07 -7.39
C VAL A 92 0.01 9.66 -7.42
N LEU A 93 0.65 9.63 -6.26
CA LEU A 93 2.02 9.14 -6.12
C LEU A 93 2.01 7.61 -6.00
N VAL A 94 2.95 6.97 -6.70
CA VAL A 94 3.14 5.52 -6.67
C VAL A 94 4.56 5.21 -6.19
N PHE A 95 4.65 4.43 -5.14
CA PHE A 95 5.89 4.16 -4.42
C PHE A 95 6.89 3.24 -5.13
N ARG A 96 6.55 2.71 -6.30
CA ARG A 96 7.44 1.89 -7.13
C ARG A 96 7.62 2.55 -8.48
N PRO A 97 8.62 3.41 -8.64
CA PRO A 97 8.91 4.01 -9.95
C PRO A 97 9.31 2.93 -10.94
N SER A 98 8.88 3.06 -12.19
CA SER A 98 9.20 2.12 -13.24
C SER A 98 10.08 2.77 -14.30
N CYS A 99 11.27 2.21 -14.59
CA CYS A 99 12.18 2.80 -15.58
C CYS A 99 11.64 2.73 -17.01
N GLY A 100 10.71 1.82 -17.29
CA GLY A 100 10.09 1.63 -18.61
C GLY A 100 10.93 0.81 -19.61
N ALA A 101 12.19 0.48 -19.29
CA ALA A 101 13.12 -0.12 -20.22
C ALA A 101 13.76 -1.45 -19.76
N CYS A 102 13.69 -1.79 -18.46
CA CYS A 102 14.22 -3.07 -17.99
C CYS A 102 13.34 -4.25 -18.45
N PRO A 103 13.83 -5.50 -18.38
CA PRO A 103 13.09 -6.68 -18.85
C PRO A 103 11.69 -6.78 -18.25
N ASP A 104 11.54 -6.55 -16.94
CA ASP A 104 10.22 -6.59 -16.30
C ASP A 104 9.28 -5.49 -16.79
N CYS A 105 9.78 -4.26 -16.97
CA CYS A 105 8.97 -3.17 -17.52
C CYS A 105 8.52 -3.47 -18.96
N SER A 106 9.41 -4.01 -19.80
CA SER A 106 9.13 -4.27 -21.21
C SER A 106 8.06 -5.34 -21.42
N VAL A 107 7.89 -6.27 -20.47
CA VAL A 107 6.82 -7.29 -20.50
C VAL A 107 5.58 -6.90 -19.69
N GLY A 108 5.45 -5.62 -19.31
CA GLY A 108 4.27 -5.11 -18.60
C GLY A 108 4.20 -5.46 -17.10
N ARG A 109 5.34 -5.72 -16.46
CA ARG A 109 5.47 -6.01 -15.02
C ARG A 109 6.24 -4.92 -14.25
N PRO A 110 5.86 -3.63 -14.35
CA PRO A 110 6.62 -2.53 -13.75
C PRO A 110 6.70 -2.62 -12.21
N ALA A 111 5.80 -3.34 -11.56
CA ALA A 111 5.89 -3.65 -10.12
C ALA A 111 7.22 -4.30 -9.72
N LEU A 112 7.86 -5.03 -10.63
CA LEU A 112 9.13 -5.72 -10.44
C LEU A 112 10.34 -4.97 -11.02
N CYS A 113 10.20 -3.70 -11.39
CA CYS A 113 11.27 -2.89 -11.94
C CYS A 113 12.55 -2.92 -11.07
N GLY A 114 13.63 -3.51 -11.57
CA GLY A 114 14.92 -3.59 -10.88
C GLY A 114 15.48 -2.20 -10.54
N PRO A 115 15.73 -1.31 -11.53
CA PRO A 115 16.24 0.04 -11.27
C PRO A 115 15.36 0.87 -10.31
N GLY A 116 14.03 0.71 -10.38
CA GLY A 116 13.12 1.35 -9.42
C GLY A 116 13.28 0.82 -8.00
N GLY A 117 13.54 -0.48 -7.86
CA GLY A 117 13.82 -1.10 -6.55
C GLY A 117 15.14 -0.66 -5.95
N GLU A 118 16.18 -0.63 -6.74
CA GLU A 118 17.51 -0.20 -6.33
C GLU A 118 17.51 1.26 -5.87
N SER A 119 16.86 2.14 -6.63
CA SER A 119 16.72 3.55 -6.28
C SER A 119 15.96 3.73 -4.95
N ASN A 120 14.88 3.00 -4.76
CA ASN A 120 14.13 3.00 -3.50
C ASN A 120 14.99 2.52 -2.34
N ALA A 121 15.68 1.38 -2.46
CA ALA A 121 16.53 0.82 -1.41
C ALA A 121 17.66 1.79 -1.02
N ALA A 122 18.18 2.56 -1.98
CA ALA A 122 19.17 3.59 -1.74
C ALA A 122 18.60 4.89 -1.12
N GLY A 123 17.28 4.97 -0.90
CA GLY A 123 16.62 6.17 -0.38
C GLY A 123 16.66 7.36 -1.34
N GLY A 124 16.53 7.09 -2.64
CA GLY A 124 16.57 8.11 -3.69
C GLY A 124 15.40 8.03 -4.68
N LEU A 125 15.40 8.95 -5.62
CA LEU A 125 14.52 8.95 -6.80
C LEU A 125 15.06 7.99 -7.87
N LEU A 126 14.24 7.68 -8.87
CA LEU A 126 14.68 6.87 -10.01
C LEU A 126 15.94 7.50 -10.64
N GLY A 127 17.00 6.68 -10.79
CA GLY A 127 18.32 7.17 -11.20
C GLY A 127 19.25 7.55 -10.04
N GLY A 128 18.83 7.37 -8.78
CA GLY A 128 19.67 7.55 -7.60
C GLY A 128 19.77 9.01 -7.10
N TYR A 129 19.04 9.94 -7.71
CA TYR A 129 19.05 11.34 -7.31
C TYR A 129 18.38 11.55 -5.95
N ARG A 130 18.84 12.58 -5.21
CA ARG A 130 18.20 13.08 -3.98
C ARG A 130 17.94 14.56 -4.12
N ARG A 131 16.74 14.98 -3.73
CA ARG A 131 16.30 16.40 -3.81
C ARG A 131 16.00 16.98 -2.43
N LEU A 132 16.09 16.18 -1.38
CA LEU A 132 15.97 16.60 0.01
C LEU A 132 17.33 16.67 0.67
N SER A 133 17.54 17.71 1.50
CA SER A 133 18.66 17.83 2.41
C SER A 133 18.24 18.47 3.72
N LEU A 134 19.01 18.22 4.78
CA LEU A 134 18.84 18.91 6.05
C LEU A 134 19.23 20.38 5.90
N VAL A 135 18.56 21.28 6.63
CA VAL A 135 18.96 22.70 6.67
C VAL A 135 20.39 22.79 7.21
N GLY A 136 21.23 23.52 6.46
CA GLY A 136 22.67 23.62 6.76
C GLY A 136 23.52 22.50 6.17
N GLY A 137 22.92 21.59 5.41
CA GLY A 137 23.61 20.50 4.69
C GLY A 137 23.46 19.14 5.37
N GLY A 138 23.68 18.10 4.58
CA GLY A 138 23.54 16.71 5.01
C GLY A 138 22.48 15.96 4.22
N THR A 139 22.73 14.66 4.04
CA THR A 139 21.85 13.78 3.26
C THR A 139 20.52 13.59 3.97
N LEU A 140 19.41 13.73 3.23
CA LEU A 140 18.08 13.35 3.67
C LEU A 140 17.47 12.45 2.59
N HIS A 141 17.07 11.26 3.00
CA HIS A 141 16.59 10.23 2.09
C HIS A 141 15.10 10.39 1.77
N HIS A 142 14.71 9.87 0.60
CA HIS A 142 13.32 9.79 0.15
C HIS A 142 12.78 8.39 0.42
N HIS A 143 11.74 8.25 1.24
CA HIS A 143 11.06 6.96 1.40
C HIS A 143 10.34 6.58 0.11
N MET A 144 10.76 5.46 -0.47
CA MET A 144 10.16 4.90 -1.68
C MET A 144 10.01 5.89 -2.84
N GLY A 145 10.95 6.86 -2.97
CA GLY A 145 10.93 7.86 -4.03
C GLY A 145 9.77 8.86 -3.98
N CYS A 146 8.99 8.86 -2.88
CA CYS A 146 7.83 9.75 -2.68
C CYS A 146 8.10 10.83 -1.61
N ALA A 147 8.55 10.41 -0.41
CA ALA A 147 8.77 11.32 0.73
C ALA A 147 7.53 12.20 1.02
N ALA A 148 6.35 11.58 1.08
CA ALA A 148 5.08 12.30 1.04
C ALA A 148 4.60 12.88 2.38
N PHE A 149 5.30 12.62 3.50
CA PHE A 149 5.00 13.29 4.77
C PHE A 149 5.71 14.65 4.85
N ALA A 150 5.49 15.45 3.82
CA ALA A 150 6.00 16.80 3.65
C ALA A 150 5.00 17.65 2.86
N GLU A 151 5.06 18.98 3.01
CA GLU A 151 4.19 19.91 2.25
C GLU A 151 4.45 19.84 0.74
N TYR A 152 5.69 19.65 0.35
CA TYR A 152 6.13 19.49 -1.04
C TYR A 152 7.11 18.34 -1.16
N ALA A 153 7.10 17.68 -2.31
CA ALA A 153 8.07 16.66 -2.67
C ALA A 153 8.56 16.86 -4.11
N THR A 154 9.80 16.49 -4.37
CA THR A 154 10.27 16.28 -5.73
C THR A 154 10.28 14.78 -5.98
N VAL A 155 9.63 14.35 -7.07
CA VAL A 155 9.42 12.95 -7.42
C VAL A 155 9.76 12.70 -8.89
N SER A 156 10.13 11.48 -9.24
CA SER A 156 10.25 11.08 -10.63
C SER A 156 8.91 11.18 -11.37
N ARG A 157 8.88 11.63 -12.62
CA ARG A 157 7.70 11.51 -13.49
C ARG A 157 7.15 10.07 -13.51
N ARG A 158 8.01 9.09 -13.34
CA ARG A 158 7.67 7.65 -13.31
C ARG A 158 7.03 7.19 -12.00
N SER A 159 6.95 8.06 -11.01
CA SER A 159 6.30 7.82 -9.71
C SER A 159 4.92 8.46 -9.61
N VAL A 160 4.38 9.06 -10.67
CA VAL A 160 3.08 9.73 -10.61
C VAL A 160 2.14 9.25 -11.71
N VAL A 161 0.85 9.22 -11.39
CA VAL A 161 -0.24 8.96 -12.32
C VAL A 161 -1.19 10.14 -12.29
N PRO A 162 -1.41 10.83 -13.43
CA PRO A 162 -2.40 11.90 -13.52
C PRO A 162 -3.80 11.38 -13.22
N ILE A 163 -4.60 12.19 -12.54
CA ILE A 163 -5.99 11.91 -12.18
C ILE A 163 -6.87 13.13 -12.49
N ASP A 164 -8.17 12.92 -12.52
CA ASP A 164 -9.12 14.02 -12.71
C ASP A 164 -9.14 14.94 -11.48
N ARG A 165 -9.30 16.23 -11.73
CA ARG A 165 -9.22 17.29 -10.72
C ARG A 165 -10.38 17.29 -9.72
N ASP A 166 -11.50 16.66 -10.05
CA ASP A 166 -12.69 16.55 -9.21
C ASP A 166 -12.63 15.38 -8.21
N LEU A 167 -11.60 14.50 -8.30
CA LEU A 167 -11.41 13.45 -7.32
C LEU A 167 -10.93 14.04 -6.00
N PRO A 168 -11.66 13.86 -4.88
CA PRO A 168 -11.25 14.41 -3.59
C PRO A 168 -9.88 13.88 -3.15
N TRP A 169 -9.03 14.76 -2.62
CA TRP A 169 -7.63 14.46 -2.30
C TRP A 169 -7.45 13.28 -1.35
N THR A 170 -8.32 13.19 -0.34
CA THR A 170 -8.25 12.13 0.68
C THR A 170 -8.55 10.74 0.11
N GLN A 171 -9.46 10.65 -0.87
CA GLN A 171 -9.72 9.39 -1.58
C GLN A 171 -8.63 9.14 -2.64
N ALA A 172 -8.20 10.18 -3.36
CA ALA A 172 -7.18 10.08 -4.38
C ALA A 172 -5.86 9.48 -3.83
N ALA A 173 -5.44 9.88 -2.64
CA ALA A 173 -4.25 9.36 -1.99
C ALA A 173 -4.25 7.82 -1.88
N LEU A 174 -5.40 7.22 -1.57
CA LEU A 174 -5.53 5.79 -1.30
C LEU A 174 -5.29 4.90 -2.52
N PHE A 175 -5.36 5.47 -3.72
CA PHE A 175 -5.08 4.72 -4.96
C PHE A 175 -3.59 4.44 -5.16
N GLY A 176 -2.67 5.17 -4.50
CA GLY A 176 -1.23 5.01 -4.66
C GLY A 176 -0.64 3.74 -4.04
N CYS A 177 -1.30 3.18 -3.03
CA CYS A 177 -0.81 2.01 -2.30
C CYS A 177 -1.92 1.00 -1.99
N ALA A 178 -2.83 1.33 -1.07
CA ALA A 178 -3.81 0.36 -0.56
C ALA A 178 -4.71 -0.21 -1.66
N VAL A 179 -5.26 0.65 -2.51
CA VAL A 179 -6.17 0.22 -3.59
C VAL A 179 -5.42 -0.50 -4.69
N LEU A 180 -4.28 0.04 -5.16
CA LEU A 180 -3.45 -0.66 -6.16
C LEU A 180 -3.10 -2.07 -5.69
N THR A 181 -2.63 -2.21 -4.44
CA THR A 181 -2.18 -3.50 -3.92
C THR A 181 -3.35 -4.46 -3.74
N GLY A 182 -4.40 -4.04 -3.07
CA GLY A 182 -5.51 -4.92 -2.73
C GLY A 182 -6.39 -5.28 -3.94
N ALA A 183 -6.87 -4.29 -4.69
CA ALA A 183 -7.67 -4.55 -5.88
C ALA A 183 -6.84 -5.24 -6.97
N GLY A 184 -5.57 -4.84 -7.13
CA GLY A 184 -4.66 -5.49 -8.07
C GLY A 184 -4.39 -6.96 -7.75
N ALA A 185 -4.30 -7.34 -6.47
CA ALA A 185 -4.15 -8.73 -6.07
C ALA A 185 -5.31 -9.59 -6.59
N VAL A 186 -6.52 -9.05 -6.55
CA VAL A 186 -7.74 -9.72 -7.04
C VAL A 186 -7.79 -9.73 -8.58
N PHE A 187 -7.70 -8.54 -9.22
CA PHE A 187 -7.92 -8.40 -10.66
C PHE A 187 -6.74 -8.82 -11.52
N ASN A 188 -5.50 -8.59 -11.07
CA ASN A 188 -4.31 -8.78 -11.89
C ASN A 188 -3.51 -10.03 -11.49
N THR A 189 -3.34 -10.29 -10.17
CA THR A 189 -2.57 -11.43 -9.69
C THR A 189 -3.41 -12.71 -9.68
N ALA A 190 -4.53 -12.72 -8.95
CA ALA A 190 -5.42 -13.87 -8.87
C ALA A 190 -6.23 -14.05 -10.15
N ARG A 191 -6.79 -12.97 -10.69
CA ARG A 191 -7.73 -12.95 -11.80
C ARG A 191 -8.93 -13.84 -11.50
N ILE A 192 -9.60 -13.55 -10.37
CA ILE A 192 -10.70 -14.40 -9.93
C ILE A 192 -11.83 -14.48 -10.95
N GLU A 193 -12.46 -15.63 -11.00
CA GLU A 193 -13.64 -15.87 -11.83
C GLU A 193 -14.91 -15.43 -11.09
N ALA A 194 -15.90 -14.94 -11.85
CA ALA A 194 -17.23 -14.67 -11.28
C ALA A 194 -17.83 -15.96 -10.71
N GLY A 195 -18.48 -15.85 -9.53
CA GLY A 195 -19.02 -16.98 -8.81
C GLY A 195 -18.02 -17.72 -7.92
N ALA A 196 -16.75 -17.31 -7.89
CA ALA A 196 -15.73 -17.91 -7.03
C ALA A 196 -16.02 -17.71 -5.55
N LYS A 197 -15.51 -18.64 -4.71
CA LYS A 197 -15.41 -18.49 -3.26
C LYS A 197 -14.09 -17.84 -2.93
N THR A 198 -14.11 -16.73 -2.20
CA THR A 198 -12.90 -15.98 -1.83
C THR A 198 -12.80 -15.80 -0.32
N ALA A 199 -11.59 -15.69 0.19
CA ALA A 199 -11.34 -15.29 1.57
C ALA A 199 -10.22 -14.24 1.63
N VAL A 200 -10.37 -13.24 2.50
CA VAL A 200 -9.36 -12.23 2.79
C VAL A 200 -8.94 -12.36 4.24
N VAL A 201 -7.66 -12.61 4.48
CA VAL A 201 -7.05 -12.75 5.79
C VAL A 201 -6.24 -11.50 6.10
N GLY A 202 -6.68 -10.73 7.10
CA GLY A 202 -6.13 -9.42 7.44
C GLY A 202 -6.89 -8.27 6.77
N LEU A 203 -7.59 -7.46 7.59
CA LEU A 203 -8.49 -6.39 7.17
C LEU A 203 -7.89 -4.99 7.45
N GLY A 204 -6.68 -4.75 6.98
CA GLY A 204 -6.13 -3.40 6.84
C GLY A 204 -6.61 -2.73 5.54
N GLY A 205 -6.04 -1.58 5.17
CA GLY A 205 -6.42 -0.88 3.94
C GLY A 205 -6.29 -1.75 2.68
N VAL A 206 -5.24 -2.58 2.60
CA VAL A 206 -5.04 -3.53 1.49
C VAL A 206 -6.09 -4.64 1.52
N GLY A 207 -6.38 -5.20 2.72
CA GLY A 207 -7.37 -6.28 2.87
C GLY A 207 -8.79 -5.83 2.53
N PHE A 208 -9.22 -4.68 3.03
CA PHE A 208 -10.53 -4.12 2.63
C PHE A 208 -10.59 -3.79 1.13
N SER A 209 -9.49 -3.30 0.53
CA SER A 209 -9.44 -3.10 -0.92
C SER A 209 -9.60 -4.41 -1.68
N SER A 210 -8.99 -5.51 -1.18
CA SER A 210 -9.15 -6.84 -1.78
C SER A 210 -10.56 -7.38 -1.61
N LEU A 211 -11.18 -7.17 -0.44
CA LEU A 211 -12.56 -7.57 -0.15
C LEU A 211 -13.54 -6.88 -1.12
N MET A 212 -13.47 -5.55 -1.22
CA MET A 212 -14.29 -4.78 -2.15
C MET A 212 -14.06 -5.18 -3.60
N ALA A 213 -12.81 -5.45 -3.97
CA ALA A 213 -12.47 -5.90 -5.32
C ALA A 213 -13.02 -7.30 -5.63
N ALA A 214 -13.01 -8.23 -4.66
CA ALA A 214 -13.60 -9.55 -4.82
C ALA A 214 -15.11 -9.48 -5.05
N ILE A 215 -15.81 -8.62 -4.29
CA ILE A 215 -17.23 -8.32 -4.50
C ILE A 215 -17.46 -7.75 -5.90
N ALA A 216 -16.66 -6.73 -6.28
CA ALA A 216 -16.79 -6.07 -7.60
C ALA A 216 -16.47 -7.01 -8.77
N ALA A 217 -15.64 -8.03 -8.55
CA ALA A 217 -15.33 -9.07 -9.55
C ALA A 217 -16.41 -10.16 -9.66
N GLY A 218 -17.45 -10.10 -8.80
CA GLY A 218 -18.55 -11.06 -8.82
C GLY A 218 -18.27 -12.36 -8.08
N ALA A 219 -17.41 -12.36 -7.07
CA ALA A 219 -17.26 -13.50 -6.18
C ALA A 219 -18.60 -13.82 -5.52
N ARG A 220 -18.95 -15.13 -5.44
CA ARG A 220 -20.18 -15.60 -4.80
C ARG A 220 -20.08 -15.52 -3.28
N ASP A 221 -18.98 -16.00 -2.74
CA ASP A 221 -18.69 -15.98 -1.32
C ASP A 221 -17.45 -15.10 -1.08
N VAL A 222 -17.57 -14.10 -0.23
CA VAL A 222 -16.48 -13.22 0.19
C VAL A 222 -16.35 -13.32 1.70
N ILE A 223 -15.40 -14.12 2.14
CA ILE A 223 -15.12 -14.37 3.54
C ILE A 223 -14.07 -13.38 4.02
N ALA A 224 -14.30 -12.78 5.19
CA ALA A 224 -13.33 -11.88 5.82
C ALA A 224 -12.84 -12.47 7.15
N ILE A 225 -11.53 -12.43 7.37
CA ILE A 225 -10.89 -13.01 8.55
C ILE A 225 -9.92 -11.99 9.14
N ASP A 226 -10.10 -11.63 10.41
CA ASP A 226 -9.21 -10.70 11.15
C ASP A 226 -9.26 -11.04 12.65
N VAL A 227 -8.36 -10.48 13.42
CA VAL A 227 -8.31 -10.60 14.88
C VAL A 227 -9.15 -9.55 15.61
N LEU A 228 -9.59 -8.49 14.92
CA LEU A 228 -10.30 -7.36 15.52
C LEU A 228 -11.79 -7.40 15.19
N PRO A 229 -12.69 -7.56 16.19
CA PRO A 229 -14.14 -7.65 15.96
C PRO A 229 -14.73 -6.45 15.17
N ALA A 230 -14.26 -5.24 15.45
CA ALA A 230 -14.73 -4.05 14.75
C ALA A 230 -14.45 -4.09 13.24
N LYS A 231 -13.34 -4.71 12.82
CA LYS A 231 -13.03 -4.90 11.40
C LYS A 231 -13.88 -5.98 10.75
N LEU A 232 -14.24 -7.03 11.50
CA LEU A 232 -15.14 -8.08 11.05
C LEU A 232 -16.54 -7.51 10.83
N GLU A 233 -17.04 -6.70 11.76
CA GLU A 233 -18.31 -6.00 11.62
C GLU A 233 -18.32 -5.09 10.39
N ARG A 234 -17.25 -4.29 10.20
CA ARG A 234 -17.11 -3.44 9.03
C ARG A 234 -17.06 -4.24 7.73
N ALA A 235 -16.45 -5.42 7.72
CA ALA A 235 -16.42 -6.28 6.54
C ALA A 235 -17.83 -6.75 6.14
N LEU A 236 -18.68 -7.09 7.09
CA LEU A 236 -20.10 -7.41 6.85
C LEU A 236 -20.85 -6.21 6.25
N GLN A 237 -20.64 -5.00 6.80
CA GLN A 237 -21.25 -3.78 6.29
C GLN A 237 -20.82 -3.48 4.84
N LEU A 238 -19.60 -3.88 4.47
CA LEU A 238 -19.06 -3.73 3.10
C LEU A 238 -19.44 -4.86 2.15
N GLY A 239 -20.19 -5.87 2.63
CA GLY A 239 -20.72 -6.94 1.79
C GLY A 239 -19.96 -8.27 1.88
N ALA A 240 -19.12 -8.47 2.90
CA ALA A 240 -18.62 -9.82 3.20
C ALA A 240 -19.79 -10.75 3.47
N THR A 241 -19.75 -11.97 2.93
CA THR A 241 -20.82 -12.96 3.13
C THR A 241 -20.75 -13.63 4.49
N GLN A 242 -19.54 -13.78 5.02
CA GLN A 242 -19.24 -14.34 6.33
C GLN A 242 -17.95 -13.76 6.90
N VAL A 243 -17.84 -13.78 8.23
CA VAL A 243 -16.64 -13.31 8.94
C VAL A 243 -16.21 -14.32 10.00
N PHE A 244 -14.90 -14.41 10.25
CA PHE A 244 -14.34 -15.31 11.26
C PHE A 244 -13.22 -14.62 12.04
N ASP A 245 -13.13 -14.89 13.34
CA ASP A 245 -12.04 -14.45 14.19
C ASP A 245 -10.80 -15.34 13.95
N ALA A 246 -9.71 -14.76 13.49
CA ALA A 246 -8.46 -15.49 13.24
C ALA A 246 -7.83 -16.09 14.52
N ARG A 247 -8.24 -15.64 15.71
CA ARG A 247 -7.77 -16.18 17.01
C ARG A 247 -8.53 -17.44 17.44
N ASP A 248 -9.67 -17.72 16.83
CA ASP A 248 -10.42 -18.94 17.15
C ASP A 248 -9.62 -20.15 16.68
N PRO A 249 -9.27 -21.11 17.57
CA PRO A 249 -8.54 -22.32 17.19
C PRO A 249 -9.27 -23.16 16.15
N GLU A 250 -10.58 -23.04 16.06
CA GLU A 250 -11.42 -23.77 15.11
C GLU A 250 -11.64 -23.00 13.78
N VAL A 251 -11.05 -21.82 13.60
CA VAL A 251 -11.27 -20.97 12.41
C VAL A 251 -11.07 -21.73 11.09
N LEU A 252 -10.06 -22.58 11.01
CA LEU A 252 -9.80 -23.41 9.84
C LEU A 252 -10.95 -24.37 9.53
N ALA A 253 -11.46 -25.07 10.55
CA ALA A 253 -12.55 -26.00 10.41
C ALA A 253 -13.85 -25.27 10.06
N GLN A 254 -14.12 -24.15 10.71
CA GLN A 254 -15.30 -23.31 10.46
C GLN A 254 -15.33 -22.80 9.01
N VAL A 255 -14.22 -22.23 8.50
CA VAL A 255 -14.14 -21.74 7.11
C VAL A 255 -14.32 -22.90 6.13
N LYS A 256 -13.71 -24.04 6.36
CA LYS A 256 -13.87 -25.22 5.49
C LYS A 256 -15.31 -25.75 5.50
N ALA A 257 -15.96 -25.81 6.66
CA ALA A 257 -17.35 -26.21 6.77
C ALA A 257 -18.26 -25.24 6.01
N ALA A 258 -18.08 -23.94 6.20
CA ALA A 258 -18.86 -22.89 5.55
C ALA A 258 -18.70 -22.87 4.02
N THR A 259 -17.57 -23.34 3.51
CA THR A 259 -17.24 -23.31 2.07
C THR A 259 -17.34 -24.65 1.38
N GLY A 260 -17.65 -25.72 2.10
CA GLY A 260 -17.65 -27.08 1.54
C GLY A 260 -16.25 -27.58 1.16
N GLY A 261 -15.24 -27.31 2.00
CA GLY A 261 -13.89 -27.81 1.85
C GLY A 261 -12.79 -26.76 1.56
N GLY A 262 -13.15 -25.49 1.48
CA GLY A 262 -12.22 -24.37 1.29
C GLY A 262 -12.63 -23.41 0.17
N VAL A 263 -11.87 -22.32 0.03
CA VAL A 263 -12.10 -21.26 -0.97
C VAL A 263 -11.29 -21.48 -2.25
N ASP A 264 -11.77 -20.94 -3.36
CA ASP A 264 -11.05 -20.95 -4.63
C ASP A 264 -9.81 -20.06 -4.58
N TYR A 265 -9.96 -18.90 -3.93
CA TYR A 265 -8.88 -17.92 -3.78
C TYR A 265 -8.83 -17.40 -2.34
N ALA A 266 -7.67 -17.52 -1.71
CA ALA A 266 -7.40 -16.92 -0.40
C ALA A 266 -6.37 -15.79 -0.55
N PHE A 267 -6.68 -14.62 0.01
CA PHE A 267 -5.83 -13.43 -0.04
C PHE A 267 -5.25 -13.16 1.35
N GLU A 268 -3.93 -13.28 1.51
CA GLU A 268 -3.22 -12.91 2.72
C GLU A 268 -2.76 -11.45 2.61
N MET A 269 -3.27 -10.60 3.52
CA MET A 269 -3.08 -9.14 3.51
C MET A 269 -2.57 -8.59 4.86
N ALA A 270 -2.26 -9.47 5.82
CA ALA A 270 -1.78 -9.09 7.15
C ALA A 270 -0.26 -8.92 7.21
N GLY A 271 0.49 -9.63 6.36
CA GLY A 271 1.94 -9.66 6.43
C GLY A 271 2.49 -10.44 7.61
N ALA A 272 1.82 -11.51 8.00
CA ALA A 272 2.22 -12.36 9.11
C ALA A 272 2.23 -13.84 8.71
N VAL A 273 3.23 -14.60 9.15
CA VAL A 273 3.35 -16.03 8.83
C VAL A 273 2.11 -16.82 9.23
N PRO A 274 1.51 -16.65 10.43
CA PRO A 274 0.27 -17.35 10.78
C PRO A 274 -0.91 -17.03 9.85
N ALA A 275 -1.01 -15.80 9.36
CA ALA A 275 -2.05 -15.40 8.42
C ALA A 275 -1.85 -16.05 7.04
N LEU A 276 -0.59 -16.13 6.57
CA LEU A 276 -0.24 -16.84 5.34
C LEU A 276 -0.53 -18.34 5.44
N GLU A 277 -0.20 -18.96 6.56
CA GLU A 277 -0.51 -20.35 6.82
C GLU A 277 -2.02 -20.60 6.81
N LEU A 278 -2.78 -19.77 7.52
CA LEU A 278 -4.24 -19.86 7.52
C LEU A 278 -4.80 -19.71 6.10
N ALA A 279 -4.39 -18.67 5.36
CA ALA A 279 -4.83 -18.44 3.99
C ALA A 279 -4.53 -19.66 3.08
N TYR A 280 -3.35 -20.25 3.19
CA TYR A 280 -3.01 -21.46 2.47
C TYR A 280 -3.88 -22.65 2.85
N ARG A 281 -4.10 -22.87 4.14
CA ARG A 281 -4.86 -24.03 4.65
C ARG A 281 -6.36 -23.97 4.37
N ILE A 282 -6.94 -22.77 4.29
CA ILE A 282 -8.36 -22.59 3.90
C ILE A 282 -8.56 -22.62 2.38
N THR A 283 -7.50 -22.53 1.58
CA THR A 283 -7.58 -22.71 0.13
C THR A 283 -7.92 -24.17 -0.18
N ARG A 284 -8.90 -24.42 -1.05
CA ARG A 284 -9.27 -25.79 -1.45
C ARG A 284 -8.18 -26.44 -2.32
N ARG A 285 -8.30 -27.75 -2.57
CA ARG A 285 -7.51 -28.44 -3.59
C ARG A 285 -7.71 -27.78 -4.95
N GLY A 286 -6.62 -27.59 -5.70
CA GLY A 286 -6.60 -26.86 -6.98
C GLY A 286 -6.82 -25.35 -6.86
N GLY A 287 -6.95 -24.80 -5.64
CA GLY A 287 -7.14 -23.36 -5.42
C GLY A 287 -5.85 -22.56 -5.37
N THR A 288 -5.99 -21.23 -5.28
CA THR A 288 -4.88 -20.28 -5.31
C THR A 288 -4.83 -19.43 -4.04
N THR A 289 -3.67 -19.40 -3.38
CA THR A 289 -3.35 -18.48 -2.30
C THR A 289 -2.52 -17.32 -2.87
N VAL A 290 -2.94 -16.08 -2.60
CA VAL A 290 -2.22 -14.86 -3.00
C VAL A 290 -1.79 -14.12 -1.75
N SER A 291 -0.50 -13.86 -1.58
CA SER A 291 0.02 -13.03 -0.50
C SER A 291 0.51 -11.68 -1.04
N ALA A 292 0.01 -10.60 -0.46
CA ALA A 292 0.47 -9.23 -0.68
C ALA A 292 0.90 -8.56 0.63
N GLY A 293 0.69 -9.22 1.78
CA GLY A 293 1.27 -8.82 3.05
C GLY A 293 2.80 -8.90 3.00
N LEU A 294 3.46 -7.97 3.68
CA LEU A 294 4.93 -7.93 3.75
C LEU A 294 5.37 -8.26 5.18
N PRO A 295 5.71 -9.52 5.49
CA PRO A 295 6.23 -9.90 6.79
C PRO A 295 7.63 -9.34 7.03
N ASN A 296 8.12 -9.48 8.27
CA ASN A 296 9.54 -9.22 8.56
C ASN A 296 10.41 -10.06 7.61
N PRO A 297 11.47 -9.47 7.00
CA PRO A 297 12.31 -10.19 6.03
C PRO A 297 12.99 -11.45 6.56
N ALA A 298 13.19 -11.56 7.88
CA ALA A 298 13.75 -12.76 8.52
C ALA A 298 12.69 -13.85 8.81
N ALA A 299 11.40 -13.56 8.60
CA ALA A 299 10.34 -14.51 8.88
C ALA A 299 10.37 -15.68 7.87
N ILE A 300 10.30 -16.89 8.39
CA ILE A 300 10.28 -18.12 7.59
C ILE A 300 8.91 -18.78 7.74
N TRP A 301 8.32 -19.17 6.63
CA TRP A 301 7.10 -19.97 6.61
C TRP A 301 7.44 -21.42 6.26
N PRO A 302 7.30 -22.37 7.21
CA PRO A 302 7.52 -23.80 6.96
C PRO A 302 6.31 -24.42 6.25
N LEU A 303 6.40 -24.60 4.94
CA LEU A 303 5.36 -25.25 4.15
C LEU A 303 5.64 -26.76 4.02
N GLN A 304 4.63 -27.57 4.33
CA GLN A 304 4.67 -29.01 4.05
C GLN A 304 4.59 -29.24 2.53
N ALA A 305 5.72 -29.51 1.89
CA ALA A 305 5.86 -29.54 0.43
C ALA A 305 4.87 -30.50 -0.27
N VAL A 306 4.58 -31.66 0.33
CA VAL A 306 3.66 -32.66 -0.25
C VAL A 306 2.24 -32.09 -0.43
N SER A 307 1.80 -31.19 0.46
CA SER A 307 0.45 -30.61 0.37
C SER A 307 0.27 -29.74 -0.88
N MET A 308 1.31 -29.03 -1.30
CA MET A 308 1.29 -28.24 -2.53
C MET A 308 1.14 -29.14 -3.76
N ILE A 309 1.89 -30.25 -3.80
CA ILE A 309 1.92 -31.15 -4.95
C ILE A 309 0.66 -32.01 -5.00
N ALA A 310 0.34 -32.73 -3.90
CA ALA A 310 -0.78 -33.67 -3.84
C ALA A 310 -2.16 -33.00 -3.95
N GLU A 311 -2.24 -31.73 -3.62
CA GLU A 311 -3.48 -30.94 -3.69
C GLU A 311 -3.51 -29.94 -4.84
N GLU A 312 -2.47 -29.91 -5.70
CA GLU A 312 -2.32 -29.00 -6.85
C GLU A 312 -2.58 -27.53 -6.49
N ARG A 313 -2.14 -27.09 -5.31
CA ARG A 313 -2.33 -25.72 -4.84
C ARG A 313 -1.35 -24.76 -5.51
N THR A 314 -1.83 -23.58 -5.84
CA THR A 314 -1.00 -22.48 -6.34
C THR A 314 -0.74 -21.46 -5.24
N ILE A 315 0.52 -21.01 -5.12
CA ILE A 315 0.89 -19.86 -4.26
C ILE A 315 1.45 -18.77 -5.15
N LYS A 316 0.95 -17.55 -4.99
CA LYS A 316 1.39 -16.38 -5.74
C LYS A 316 1.74 -15.22 -4.79
N GLY A 317 2.91 -14.62 -4.99
CA GLY A 317 3.21 -13.30 -4.44
C GLY A 317 2.55 -12.20 -5.27
N SER A 318 2.15 -11.11 -4.63
CA SER A 318 1.52 -9.97 -5.27
C SER A 318 2.14 -8.66 -4.75
N TYR A 319 3.09 -8.08 -5.49
CA TYR A 319 3.69 -6.80 -5.14
C TYR A 319 2.98 -5.67 -5.90
N ILE A 320 2.49 -4.66 -5.17
CA ILE A 320 1.61 -3.58 -5.71
C ILE A 320 0.43 -4.17 -6.54
N GLY A 321 -0.09 -5.32 -6.16
CA GLY A 321 -1.18 -5.96 -6.91
C GLY A 321 -0.81 -6.38 -8.32
N SER A 322 0.46 -6.57 -8.67
CA SER A 322 0.94 -6.81 -10.04
C SER A 322 0.44 -5.73 -11.04
N CYS A 323 0.25 -4.50 -10.56
CA CYS A 323 -0.32 -3.41 -11.34
C CYS A 323 0.68 -2.78 -12.32
N VAL A 324 0.12 -2.24 -13.39
CA VAL A 324 0.71 -1.18 -14.22
C VAL A 324 0.02 0.12 -13.80
N PRO A 325 0.65 0.97 -12.96
CA PRO A 325 -0.04 2.09 -12.31
C PRO A 325 -0.77 3.03 -13.27
N SER A 326 -0.16 3.37 -14.40
CA SER A 326 -0.76 4.24 -15.43
C SER A 326 -2.03 3.67 -16.07
N ARG A 327 -2.21 2.34 -16.04
CA ARG A 327 -3.42 1.64 -16.51
C ARG A 327 -4.41 1.45 -15.36
N ASP A 328 -3.93 1.00 -14.21
CA ASP A 328 -4.78 0.46 -13.16
C ASP A 328 -5.33 1.55 -12.22
N VAL A 329 -4.60 2.66 -11.97
CA VAL A 329 -5.16 3.79 -11.18
C VAL A 329 -6.40 4.37 -11.88
N PRO A 330 -6.37 4.76 -13.18
CA PRO A 330 -7.58 5.24 -13.86
C PRO A 330 -8.70 4.19 -13.88
N ARG A 331 -8.37 2.91 -14.06
CA ARG A 331 -9.36 1.82 -14.01
C ARG A 331 -10.06 1.75 -12.66
N PHE A 332 -9.31 1.78 -11.56
CA PHE A 332 -9.88 1.70 -10.22
C PHE A 332 -10.63 2.98 -9.81
N VAL A 333 -10.18 4.15 -10.27
CA VAL A 333 -10.92 5.40 -10.13
C VAL A 333 -12.28 5.33 -10.88
N ALA A 334 -12.30 4.77 -12.09
CA ALA A 334 -13.55 4.57 -12.81
C ALA A 334 -14.51 3.59 -12.09
N MET A 335 -13.96 2.54 -11.45
CA MET A 335 -14.76 1.62 -10.63
C MET A 335 -15.29 2.30 -9.35
N PHE A 336 -14.49 3.16 -8.72
CA PHE A 336 -14.93 3.97 -7.58
C PHE A 336 -16.09 4.89 -7.98
N ARG A 337 -15.96 5.65 -9.07
CA ARG A 337 -17.03 6.53 -9.60
C ARG A 337 -18.30 5.77 -9.96
N ALA A 338 -18.17 4.55 -10.44
CA ALA A 338 -19.30 3.68 -10.71
C ALA A 338 -19.92 3.02 -9.47
N GLY A 339 -19.44 3.35 -8.25
CA GLY A 339 -19.91 2.77 -6.99
C GLY A 339 -19.55 1.30 -6.80
N ARG A 340 -18.66 0.73 -7.64
CA ARG A 340 -18.27 -0.68 -7.58
C ARG A 340 -17.07 -0.94 -6.66
N LEU A 341 -16.30 0.08 -6.37
CA LEU A 341 -15.14 0.00 -5.47
C LEU A 341 -15.19 1.19 -4.50
N PRO A 342 -15.92 1.10 -3.39
CA PRO A 342 -16.19 2.23 -2.49
C PRO A 342 -14.95 2.58 -1.65
N VAL A 343 -13.95 3.22 -2.30
CA VAL A 343 -12.64 3.55 -1.72
C VAL A 343 -12.75 4.55 -0.57
N ASP A 344 -13.75 5.43 -0.59
CA ASP A 344 -14.10 6.35 0.51
C ASP A 344 -14.34 5.61 1.83
N GLN A 345 -14.80 4.36 1.77
CA GLN A 345 -15.02 3.52 2.94
C GLN A 345 -13.71 3.04 3.61
N LEU A 346 -12.56 3.24 3.00
CA LEU A 346 -11.26 2.97 3.64
C LEU A 346 -10.85 4.08 4.60
N LEU A 347 -11.29 5.30 4.38
CA LEU A 347 -10.93 6.45 5.19
C LEU A 347 -11.56 6.33 6.59
N SER A 348 -10.72 6.25 7.62
CA SER A 348 -11.18 6.25 9.02
C SER A 348 -11.25 7.67 9.59
N GLU A 349 -10.21 8.45 9.35
CA GLU A 349 -10.09 9.82 9.83
C GLU A 349 -9.08 10.62 9.02
N THR A 350 -9.19 11.93 9.09
CA THR A 350 -8.17 12.86 8.62
C THR A 350 -7.38 13.41 9.79
N ILE A 351 -6.08 13.62 9.61
CA ILE A 351 -5.18 14.16 10.61
C ILE A 351 -4.30 15.26 10.01
N ARG A 352 -3.69 16.08 10.85
CA ARG A 352 -2.65 17.04 10.45
C ARG A 352 -1.27 16.40 10.56
N LEU A 353 -0.28 16.95 9.87
CA LEU A 353 1.10 16.46 9.92
C LEU A 353 1.67 16.40 11.34
N ASP A 354 1.33 17.39 12.17
CA ASP A 354 1.78 17.46 13.58
C ASP A 354 1.20 16.33 14.47
N GLU A 355 0.14 15.66 14.03
CA GLU A 355 -0.54 14.57 14.75
C GLU A 355 -0.04 13.18 14.35
N ILE A 356 1.02 13.10 13.52
CA ILE A 356 1.50 11.85 12.93
C ILE A 356 1.95 10.82 13.98
N ASN A 357 2.63 11.25 15.04
CA ASN A 357 3.11 10.32 16.07
C ASN A 357 1.96 9.65 16.86
N PRO A 358 0.95 10.36 17.40
CA PRO A 358 -0.23 9.69 17.95
C PRO A 358 -1.00 8.83 16.94
N ALA A 359 -1.00 9.20 15.66
CA ALA A 359 -1.63 8.42 14.60
C ALA A 359 -0.91 7.07 14.36
N LEU A 360 0.40 7.02 14.52
CA LEU A 360 1.17 5.77 14.48
C LEU A 360 0.76 4.80 15.60
N ASP A 361 0.42 5.28 16.80
CA ASP A 361 -0.08 4.43 17.88
C ASP A 361 -1.44 3.82 17.52
N ARG A 362 -2.37 4.60 16.95
CA ARG A 362 -3.67 4.08 16.48
C ARG A 362 -3.50 3.04 15.37
N LEU A 363 -2.57 3.30 14.44
CA LEU A 363 -2.22 2.35 13.38
C LEU A 363 -1.66 1.06 13.95
N ALA A 364 -0.72 1.14 14.90
CA ALA A 364 -0.09 -0.03 15.53
C ALA A 364 -1.10 -0.92 16.28
N ARG A 365 -2.11 -0.30 16.91
CA ARG A 365 -3.20 -1.03 17.57
C ARG A 365 -4.28 -1.53 16.60
N GLY A 366 -4.19 -1.18 15.31
CA GLY A 366 -5.18 -1.58 14.30
C GLY A 366 -6.54 -0.89 14.43
N GLU A 367 -6.64 0.20 15.20
CA GLU A 367 -7.87 0.94 15.47
C GLU A 367 -8.39 1.70 14.24
N SER A 368 -7.54 1.98 13.26
CA SER A 368 -7.90 2.64 12.00
C SER A 368 -7.59 1.77 10.79
N VAL A 369 -8.41 1.86 9.75
CA VAL A 369 -8.15 1.23 8.45
C VAL A 369 -7.17 2.08 7.65
N ARG A 370 -7.50 3.37 7.47
CA ARG A 370 -6.62 4.38 6.87
C ARG A 370 -6.82 5.73 7.53
N GLN A 371 -5.74 6.29 8.03
CA GLN A 371 -5.63 7.68 8.43
C GLN A 371 -4.99 8.45 7.29
N VAL A 372 -5.51 9.61 6.96
CA VAL A 372 -4.99 10.46 5.88
C VAL A 372 -4.56 11.81 6.45
N ILE A 373 -3.29 12.12 6.28
CA ILE A 373 -2.73 13.44 6.58
C ILE A 373 -3.23 14.41 5.51
N VAL A 374 -3.86 15.49 5.92
CA VAL A 374 -4.24 16.59 5.03
C VAL A 374 -3.22 17.72 5.20
N MET A 375 -2.66 18.17 4.07
CA MET A 375 -1.73 19.31 4.01
C MET A 375 -2.50 20.56 3.59
N ASP A 376 -2.15 21.68 4.20
CA ASP A 376 -2.76 23.00 3.95
C ASP A 376 -2.39 23.57 2.57
#